data_a464240e0198a8acdc3596e5c7946e99
#
_entry.id   a464240e0198a8acdc3596e5c7946e99
#
_cell.length_a   1.000
_cell.length_b   1.000
_cell.length_c   1.000
_cell.angle_alpha   90.00
_cell.angle_beta   90.00
_cell.angle_gamma   90.00
#
_symmetry.space_group_name_H-M   'P 1'
#
loop_
_entity.id
_entity.type
_entity.pdbx_description
1 polymer ?
#
loop_
_entity_poly.entity_id
_entity_poly.type
_entity_poly.pdbx_seq_one_letter_code
_entity_poly.pdbx_strand_id
1 'polypeptide(L)'
;MPTLSLHQLRTRHVGPIDLDIAAGECVCIRGASGSGKSLLLRAIADLDSHAGAAGLDGRACASMPGPAWRRQVALVMAEGQWWADSVGEHFPGGCTPASLDRLGLPADALGWQVARCSTGERQRLALLRTLMQQPAVLLLDEPTGNLDEDSTARVESLLGDYRREHAAALLWVSHDPRQAARVAQRRFMLEDGRLVEEGEEEDGGESTSVSRARCPDAGDAAW
;
A
#
# COMPACT_ATOMS: atom_id res chain seq x y z
N MET A 1 -13.14 14.94 -6.46
CA MET A 1 -13.48 13.54 -6.75
C MET A 1 -12.39 12.66 -6.17
N PRO A 2 -12.65 11.42 -5.77
CA PRO A 2 -11.60 10.52 -5.29
C PRO A 2 -10.62 10.23 -6.43
N THR A 3 -9.33 10.19 -6.13
CA THR A 3 -8.30 9.87 -7.14
C THR A 3 -8.40 8.40 -7.59
N LEU A 4 -8.61 7.48 -6.64
CA LEU A 4 -8.80 6.04 -6.94
C LEU A 4 -10.18 5.61 -6.48
N SER A 5 -10.93 4.90 -7.33
CA SER A 5 -12.21 4.28 -6.99
C SER A 5 -12.22 2.80 -7.33
N LEU A 6 -12.72 1.98 -6.43
CA LEU A 6 -12.91 0.55 -6.59
C LEU A 6 -14.40 0.23 -6.45
N HIS A 7 -15.00 -0.42 -7.44
CA HIS A 7 -16.40 -0.83 -7.43
C HIS A 7 -16.53 -2.33 -7.62
N GLN A 8 -17.03 -3.00 -6.59
CA GLN A 8 -17.25 -4.45 -6.57
C GLN A 8 -16.02 -5.23 -7.05
N LEU A 9 -14.80 -4.71 -6.75
CA LEU A 9 -13.56 -5.35 -7.18
C LEU A 9 -13.42 -6.71 -6.50
N ARG A 10 -13.19 -7.75 -7.31
CA ARG A 10 -13.05 -9.13 -6.82
C ARG A 10 -11.84 -9.80 -7.46
N THR A 11 -11.08 -10.46 -6.62
CA THR A 11 -10.06 -11.43 -7.03
C THR A 11 -10.54 -12.84 -6.69
N ARG A 12 -9.69 -13.85 -6.88
CA ARG A 12 -10.01 -15.23 -6.50
C ARG A 12 -10.32 -15.39 -5.00
N HIS A 13 -9.73 -14.56 -4.14
CA HIS A 13 -9.77 -14.72 -2.68
C HIS A 13 -10.25 -13.48 -1.93
N VAL A 14 -10.41 -12.35 -2.61
CA VAL A 14 -10.75 -11.06 -2.00
C VAL A 14 -11.89 -10.41 -2.78
N GLY A 15 -12.81 -9.83 -2.06
CA GLY A 15 -13.92 -9.05 -2.62
C GLY A 15 -15.30 -9.66 -2.39
N PRO A 16 -16.37 -8.92 -2.71
CA PRO A 16 -16.34 -7.61 -3.38
C PRO A 16 -15.78 -6.50 -2.50
N ILE A 17 -14.96 -5.63 -3.10
CA ILE A 17 -14.40 -4.45 -2.46
C ILE A 17 -14.96 -3.19 -3.12
N ASP A 18 -15.52 -2.31 -2.31
CA ASP A 18 -15.87 -0.94 -2.65
C ASP A 18 -15.00 -0.03 -1.78
N LEU A 19 -14.18 0.83 -2.41
CA LEU A 19 -13.27 1.72 -1.71
C LEU A 19 -12.95 2.93 -2.60
N ASP A 20 -13.15 4.13 -2.05
CA ASP A 20 -12.67 5.37 -2.66
C ASP A 20 -11.52 5.94 -1.81
N ILE A 21 -10.45 6.37 -2.50
CA ILE A 21 -9.31 7.04 -1.89
C ILE A 21 -9.16 8.41 -2.53
N ALA A 22 -9.28 9.46 -1.74
CA ALA A 22 -9.22 10.82 -2.22
C ALA A 22 -7.77 11.23 -2.59
N ALA A 23 -7.67 12.26 -3.42
CA ALA A 23 -6.40 12.91 -3.71
C ALA A 23 -5.72 13.38 -2.40
N GLY A 24 -4.47 13.02 -2.20
CA GLY A 24 -3.72 13.34 -0.98
C GLY A 24 -4.10 12.52 0.26
N GLU A 25 -4.94 11.49 0.11
CA GLU A 25 -5.29 10.58 1.20
C GLU A 25 -4.33 9.37 1.23
N CYS A 26 -4.05 8.89 2.44
CA CYS A 26 -3.40 7.60 2.68
C CYS A 26 -4.36 6.67 3.41
N VAL A 27 -4.67 5.56 2.79
CA VAL A 27 -5.45 4.46 3.38
C VAL A 27 -4.51 3.31 3.68
N CYS A 28 -4.62 2.71 4.86
CA CYS A 28 -3.84 1.52 5.21
C CYS A 28 -4.73 0.28 5.28
N ILE A 29 -4.29 -0.81 4.67
CA ILE A 29 -4.92 -2.13 4.79
C ILE A 29 -4.00 -3.04 5.61
N ARG A 30 -4.55 -3.62 6.66
CA ARG A 30 -3.93 -4.62 7.52
C ARG A 30 -4.61 -5.97 7.34
N GLY A 31 -4.07 -6.99 7.94
CA GLY A 31 -4.65 -8.35 7.92
C GLY A 31 -3.58 -9.43 8.01
N ALA A 32 -4.00 -10.64 8.31
CA ALA A 32 -3.10 -11.79 8.45
C ALA A 32 -2.26 -12.04 7.18
N SER A 33 -1.11 -12.71 7.34
CA SER A 33 -0.36 -13.20 6.17
C SER A 33 -1.23 -14.15 5.36
N GLY A 34 -1.22 -14.00 4.03
CA GLY A 34 -2.06 -14.79 3.14
C GLY A 34 -3.52 -14.32 3.02
N SER A 35 -3.96 -13.24 3.70
CA SER A 35 -5.34 -12.73 3.57
C SER A 35 -5.69 -12.18 2.18
N GLY A 36 -4.71 -12.00 1.29
CA GLY A 36 -4.93 -11.54 -0.08
C GLY A 36 -4.60 -10.07 -0.34
N LYS A 37 -3.94 -9.35 0.59
CA LYS A 37 -3.57 -7.93 0.44
C LYS A 37 -2.77 -7.66 -0.83
N SER A 38 -1.70 -8.42 -1.06
CA SER A 38 -0.88 -8.30 -2.28
C SER A 38 -1.66 -8.63 -3.55
N LEU A 39 -2.58 -9.60 -3.50
CA LEU A 39 -3.46 -9.91 -4.63
C LEU A 39 -4.41 -8.75 -4.94
N LEU A 40 -4.94 -8.09 -3.91
CA LEU A 40 -5.76 -6.90 -4.08
C LEU A 40 -4.96 -5.77 -4.75
N LEU A 41 -3.75 -5.48 -4.26
CA LEU A 41 -2.89 -4.44 -4.88
C LEU A 41 -2.56 -4.77 -6.34
N ARG A 42 -2.25 -6.02 -6.66
CA ARG A 42 -1.96 -6.48 -8.03
C ARG A 42 -3.18 -6.36 -8.94
N ALA A 43 -4.37 -6.66 -8.44
CA ALA A 43 -5.62 -6.48 -9.18
C ALA A 43 -5.90 -5.00 -9.46
N ILE A 44 -5.70 -4.11 -8.49
CA ILE A 44 -5.83 -2.66 -8.67
C ILE A 44 -4.82 -2.13 -9.71
N ALA A 45 -3.59 -2.66 -9.70
CA ALA A 45 -2.55 -2.32 -10.68
C ALA A 45 -2.78 -2.92 -12.07
N ASP A 46 -3.88 -3.66 -12.31
CA ASP A 46 -4.15 -4.38 -13.57
C ASP A 46 -2.99 -5.33 -13.95
N LEU A 47 -2.46 -6.04 -12.96
CA LEU A 47 -1.45 -7.08 -13.14
C LEU A 47 -2.03 -8.49 -13.08
N ASP A 48 -3.15 -8.66 -12.39
CA ASP A 48 -3.86 -9.93 -12.28
C ASP A 48 -5.32 -9.76 -12.72
N SER A 49 -5.93 -10.84 -13.23
CA SER A 49 -7.33 -10.84 -13.63
C SER A 49 -8.24 -10.60 -12.42
N HIS A 50 -9.24 -9.75 -12.60
CA HIS A 50 -10.21 -9.39 -11.58
C HIS A 50 -11.60 -9.17 -12.20
N ALA A 51 -12.63 -9.18 -11.37
CA ALA A 51 -13.97 -8.72 -11.73
C ALA A 51 -14.26 -7.40 -11.01
N GLY A 52 -15.32 -6.70 -11.41
CA GLY A 52 -15.60 -5.35 -10.93
C GLY A 52 -14.80 -4.30 -11.68
N ALA A 53 -14.61 -3.11 -11.09
CA ALA A 53 -13.96 -2.00 -11.76
C ALA A 53 -12.99 -1.25 -10.82
N ALA A 54 -11.88 -0.81 -11.39
CA ALA A 54 -11.01 0.22 -10.82
C ALA A 54 -11.06 1.47 -11.71
N GLY A 55 -11.04 2.65 -11.12
CA GLY A 55 -11.08 3.93 -11.80
C GLY A 55 -10.10 4.94 -11.21
N LEU A 56 -9.61 5.84 -12.06
CA LEU A 56 -8.74 6.96 -11.71
C LEU A 56 -9.38 8.25 -12.20
N ASP A 57 -9.72 9.15 -11.29
CA ASP A 57 -10.40 10.42 -11.61
C ASP A 57 -11.63 10.26 -12.51
N GLY A 58 -12.45 9.24 -12.24
CA GLY A 58 -13.66 8.92 -13.00
C GLY A 58 -13.42 8.18 -14.31
N ARG A 59 -12.18 7.87 -14.67
CA ARG A 59 -11.83 7.09 -15.86
C ARG A 59 -11.59 5.64 -15.48
N ALA A 60 -12.35 4.72 -16.09
CA ALA A 60 -12.20 3.30 -15.80
C ALA A 60 -10.83 2.76 -16.29
N CYS A 61 -10.21 1.88 -15.51
CA CYS A 61 -8.98 1.17 -15.88
C CYS A 61 -9.12 0.48 -17.25
N ALA A 62 -10.24 -0.21 -17.47
CA ALA A 62 -10.54 -0.91 -18.72
C ALA A 62 -10.60 0.00 -19.97
N SER A 63 -10.71 1.34 -19.80
CA SER A 63 -10.68 2.32 -20.89
C SER A 63 -9.27 2.79 -21.26
N MET A 64 -8.24 2.32 -20.55
CA MET A 64 -6.85 2.74 -20.71
C MET A 64 -5.95 1.56 -21.12
N PRO A 65 -4.91 1.79 -21.93
CA PRO A 65 -3.88 0.78 -22.14
C PRO A 65 -3.20 0.44 -20.79
N GLY A 66 -3.00 -0.85 -20.49
CA GLY A 66 -2.41 -1.30 -19.22
C GLY A 66 -1.10 -0.58 -18.83
N PRO A 67 -0.12 -0.35 -19.75
CA PRO A 67 1.07 0.44 -19.41
C PRO A 67 0.76 1.90 -19.01
N ALA A 68 -0.27 2.53 -19.60
CA ALA A 68 -0.68 3.89 -19.24
C ALA A 68 -1.35 3.92 -17.86
N TRP A 69 -2.17 2.90 -17.54
CA TRP A 69 -2.74 2.73 -16.20
C TRP A 69 -1.64 2.58 -15.14
N ARG A 70 -0.70 1.65 -15.34
CA ARG A 70 0.37 1.36 -14.38
C ARG A 70 1.39 2.49 -14.19
N ARG A 71 1.47 3.45 -15.11
CA ARG A 71 2.23 4.69 -14.88
C ARG A 71 1.54 5.62 -13.89
N GLN A 72 0.21 5.60 -13.86
CA GLN A 72 -0.58 6.45 -12.95
C GLN A 72 -0.87 5.75 -11.62
N VAL A 73 -1.10 4.43 -11.66
CA VAL A 73 -1.39 3.59 -10.50
C VAL A 73 -0.23 2.62 -10.34
N ALA A 74 0.79 3.08 -9.62
CA ALA A 74 2.06 2.36 -9.52
C ALA A 74 2.11 1.45 -8.30
N LEU A 75 2.50 0.18 -8.51
CA LEU A 75 2.72 -0.79 -7.44
C LEU A 75 4.19 -0.84 -7.04
N VAL A 76 4.45 -0.62 -5.75
CA VAL A 76 5.75 -0.84 -5.10
C VAL A 76 5.63 -2.13 -4.27
N MET A 77 6.30 -3.18 -4.72
CA MET A 77 6.35 -4.47 -4.01
C MET A 77 7.46 -4.46 -2.96
N ALA A 78 7.32 -5.30 -1.94
CA ALA A 78 8.34 -5.53 -0.91
C ALA A 78 9.71 -5.89 -1.51
N GLU A 79 9.71 -6.68 -2.61
CA GLU A 79 10.90 -6.97 -3.38
C GLU A 79 10.82 -6.28 -4.74
N GLY A 80 11.68 -5.26 -4.94
CA GLY A 80 11.77 -4.53 -6.21
C GLY A 80 12.26 -5.41 -7.37
N GLN A 81 11.68 -5.24 -8.56
CA GLN A 81 12.14 -5.93 -9.76
C GLN A 81 13.34 -5.21 -10.37
N TRP A 82 14.37 -5.98 -10.69
CA TRP A 82 15.63 -5.52 -11.27
C TRP A 82 15.92 -6.32 -12.53
N TRP A 83 16.15 -5.63 -13.68
CA TRP A 83 16.33 -6.24 -14.99
C TRP A 83 17.67 -5.94 -15.65
N ALA A 84 18.51 -5.14 -14.98
CA ALA A 84 19.87 -4.82 -15.40
C ALA A 84 20.82 -5.00 -14.20
N ASP A 85 22.12 -5.11 -14.48
CA ASP A 85 23.14 -5.35 -13.45
C ASP A 85 23.47 -4.11 -12.64
N SER A 86 23.44 -2.92 -13.27
CA SER A 86 23.73 -1.65 -12.63
C SER A 86 22.46 -0.94 -12.15
N VAL A 87 22.52 -0.35 -10.94
CA VAL A 87 21.43 0.46 -10.39
C VAL A 87 21.09 1.61 -11.34
N GLY A 88 22.07 2.32 -11.89
CA GLY A 88 21.87 3.48 -12.74
C GLY A 88 21.08 3.20 -14.03
N GLU A 89 21.17 1.98 -14.58
CA GLU A 89 20.40 1.60 -15.78
C GLU A 89 18.88 1.58 -15.52
N HIS A 90 18.47 1.53 -14.26
CA HIS A 90 17.06 1.62 -13.87
C HIS A 90 16.57 3.06 -13.67
N PHE A 91 17.46 4.04 -13.84
CA PHE A 91 17.18 5.47 -13.68
C PHE A 91 17.53 6.23 -14.97
N PRO A 92 16.82 6.04 -16.08
CA PRO A 92 17.19 6.58 -17.40
C PRO A 92 17.27 8.11 -17.42
N GLY A 93 16.59 8.80 -16.50
CA GLY A 93 16.70 10.26 -16.32
C GLY A 93 17.74 10.65 -15.26
N GLY A 94 18.44 9.68 -14.65
CA GLY A 94 19.23 9.89 -13.44
C GLY A 94 18.34 10.23 -12.23
N CYS A 95 18.96 10.45 -11.09
CA CYS A 95 18.30 11.09 -9.93
C CYS A 95 19.31 12.03 -9.26
N THR A 96 18.80 12.97 -8.48
CA THR A 96 19.69 13.93 -7.79
C THR A 96 20.32 13.29 -6.54
N PRO A 97 21.53 13.70 -6.14
CA PRO A 97 22.10 13.28 -4.87
C PRO A 97 21.17 13.56 -3.67
N ALA A 98 20.44 14.66 -3.72
CA ALA A 98 19.47 15.01 -2.66
C ALA A 98 18.32 13.97 -2.58
N SER A 99 17.87 13.42 -3.71
CA SER A 99 16.84 12.37 -3.72
C SER A 99 17.33 11.07 -3.10
N LEU A 100 18.60 10.73 -3.31
CA LEU A 100 19.24 9.57 -2.67
C LEU A 100 19.42 9.79 -1.17
N ASP A 101 19.92 10.97 -0.79
CA ASP A 101 20.13 11.34 0.62
C ASP A 101 18.86 11.31 1.46
N ARG A 102 17.73 11.72 0.90
CA ARG A 102 16.40 11.59 1.55
C ARG A 102 16.10 10.18 2.01
N LEU A 103 16.61 9.18 1.31
CA LEU A 103 16.47 7.76 1.65
C LEU A 103 17.68 7.18 2.38
N GLY A 104 18.65 8.03 2.79
CA GLY A 104 19.88 7.57 3.42
C GLY A 104 20.78 6.74 2.50
N LEU A 105 20.73 7.02 1.19
CA LEU A 105 21.56 6.38 0.19
C LEU A 105 22.69 7.35 -0.23
N PRO A 106 23.92 6.90 -0.39
CA PRO A 106 25.01 7.76 -0.79
C PRO A 106 24.90 8.21 -2.25
N ALA A 107 25.50 9.32 -2.60
CA ALA A 107 25.41 9.95 -3.92
C ALA A 107 25.91 9.07 -5.08
N ASP A 108 26.79 8.12 -4.81
CA ASP A 108 27.34 7.17 -5.78
C ASP A 108 26.49 5.90 -5.95
N ALA A 109 25.35 5.78 -5.26
CA ALA A 109 24.50 4.58 -5.28
C ALA A 109 24.06 4.17 -6.70
N LEU A 110 23.92 5.12 -7.64
CA LEU A 110 23.61 4.80 -9.03
C LEU A 110 24.73 4.03 -9.74
N GLY A 111 25.97 4.13 -9.28
CA GLY A 111 27.10 3.37 -9.79
C GLY A 111 27.21 1.94 -9.28
N TRP A 112 26.33 1.54 -8.37
CA TRP A 112 26.42 0.23 -7.74
C TRP A 112 25.90 -0.89 -8.64
N GLN A 113 26.44 -2.10 -8.40
CA GLN A 113 25.88 -3.32 -8.95
C GLN A 113 24.68 -3.75 -8.07
N VAL A 114 23.53 -4.06 -8.69
CA VAL A 114 22.31 -4.48 -7.98
C VAL A 114 22.57 -5.68 -7.06
N ALA A 115 23.40 -6.64 -7.51
CA ALA A 115 23.74 -7.83 -6.74
C ALA A 115 24.49 -7.53 -5.42
N ARG A 116 25.11 -6.34 -5.30
CA ARG A 116 25.85 -5.90 -4.10
C ARG A 116 24.96 -5.12 -3.11
N CYS A 117 23.78 -4.69 -3.57
CA CYS A 117 22.85 -3.95 -2.70
C CYS A 117 22.18 -4.89 -1.69
N SER A 118 22.09 -4.44 -0.45
CA SER A 118 21.24 -5.09 0.56
C SER A 118 19.77 -5.06 0.14
N THR A 119 18.94 -5.90 0.77
CA THR A 119 17.49 -5.91 0.50
C THR A 119 16.85 -4.54 0.78
N GLY A 120 17.25 -3.88 1.89
CA GLY A 120 16.72 -2.56 2.24
C GLY A 120 17.17 -1.46 1.26
N GLU A 121 18.40 -1.50 0.75
CA GLU A 121 18.88 -0.56 -0.29
C GLU A 121 18.12 -0.77 -1.60
N ARG A 122 17.94 -2.01 -2.04
CA ARG A 122 17.14 -2.33 -3.22
C ARG A 122 15.70 -1.84 -3.08
N GLN A 123 15.08 -2.03 -1.92
CA GLN A 123 13.72 -1.59 -1.64
C GLN A 123 13.60 -0.06 -1.73
N ARG A 124 14.50 0.69 -1.08
CA ARG A 124 14.53 2.17 -1.14
C ARG A 124 14.80 2.70 -2.55
N LEU A 125 15.72 2.10 -3.29
CA LEU A 125 15.99 2.45 -4.69
C LEU A 125 14.79 2.16 -5.60
N ALA A 126 14.11 1.03 -5.44
CA ALA A 126 12.90 0.70 -6.20
C ALA A 126 11.76 1.69 -5.92
N LEU A 127 11.59 2.09 -4.66
CA LEU A 127 10.65 3.15 -4.29
C LEU A 127 11.00 4.47 -4.98
N LEU A 128 12.25 4.93 -4.87
CA LEU A 128 12.69 6.17 -5.50
C LEU A 128 12.44 6.16 -7.02
N ARG A 129 12.80 5.07 -7.69
CA ARG A 129 12.54 4.88 -9.12
C ARG A 129 11.06 5.03 -9.48
N THR A 130 10.18 4.51 -8.64
CA THR A 130 8.74 4.62 -8.84
C THR A 130 8.26 6.06 -8.66
N LEU A 131 8.69 6.75 -7.60
CA LEU A 131 8.32 8.14 -7.33
C LEU A 131 8.75 9.09 -8.44
N MET A 132 9.88 8.83 -9.10
CA MET A 132 10.35 9.65 -10.23
C MET A 132 9.44 9.61 -11.45
N GLN A 133 8.55 8.61 -11.55
CA GLN A 133 7.53 8.56 -12.60
C GLN A 133 6.29 9.42 -12.29
N GLN A 134 6.24 10.01 -11.10
CA GLN A 134 5.16 10.86 -10.60
C GLN A 134 3.77 10.22 -10.71
N PRO A 135 3.55 8.99 -10.20
CA PRO A 135 2.24 8.36 -10.24
C PRO A 135 1.24 9.13 -9.38
N ALA A 136 -0.02 9.17 -9.85
CA ALA A 136 -1.13 9.75 -9.10
C ALA A 136 -1.58 8.86 -7.92
N VAL A 137 -1.35 7.55 -8.04
CA VAL A 137 -1.66 6.56 -7.00
C VAL A 137 -0.45 5.68 -6.74
N LEU A 138 -0.13 5.49 -5.47
CA LEU A 138 0.88 4.55 -4.99
C LEU A 138 0.20 3.39 -4.25
N LEU A 139 0.41 2.19 -4.75
CA LEU A 139 0.05 0.94 -4.09
C LEU A 139 1.31 0.39 -3.44
N LEU A 140 1.36 0.33 -2.12
CA LEU A 140 2.55 0.07 -1.33
C LEU A 140 2.40 -1.26 -0.58
N ASP A 141 3.10 -2.30 -1.04
CA ASP A 141 3.08 -3.63 -0.42
C ASP A 141 4.24 -3.76 0.55
N GLU A 142 3.99 -3.55 1.83
CA GLU A 142 4.98 -3.57 2.92
C GLU A 142 6.26 -2.78 2.59
N PRO A 143 6.17 -1.48 2.24
CA PRO A 143 7.29 -0.73 1.68
C PRO A 143 8.46 -0.52 2.66
N THR A 144 8.30 -0.92 3.92
CA THR A 144 9.32 -0.78 5.00
C THR A 144 9.64 -2.10 5.69
N GLY A 145 9.07 -3.23 5.23
CA GLY A 145 9.14 -4.52 5.93
C GLY A 145 10.56 -5.09 6.14
N ASN A 146 11.55 -4.62 5.35
CA ASN A 146 12.94 -5.07 5.44
C ASN A 146 13.90 -3.94 5.85
N LEU A 147 13.39 -2.88 6.50
CA LEU A 147 14.16 -1.70 6.86
C LEU A 147 14.33 -1.61 8.37
N ASP A 148 15.45 -1.01 8.79
CA ASP A 148 15.64 -0.54 10.15
C ASP A 148 14.75 0.68 10.48
N GLU A 149 14.68 1.09 11.73
CA GLU A 149 13.82 2.18 12.19
C GLU A 149 14.15 3.51 11.51
N ASP A 150 15.44 3.85 11.33
CA ASP A 150 15.86 5.10 10.69
C ASP A 150 15.47 5.12 9.21
N SER A 151 15.72 4.04 8.50
CA SER A 151 15.31 3.87 7.10
C SER A 151 13.80 3.88 6.94
N THR A 152 13.06 3.26 7.87
CA THR A 152 11.60 3.30 7.91
C THR A 152 11.08 4.73 8.05
N ALA A 153 11.62 5.49 9.03
CA ALA A 153 11.22 6.89 9.23
C ALA A 153 11.50 7.77 7.99
N ARG A 154 12.63 7.54 7.29
CA ARG A 154 12.96 8.24 6.03
C ARG A 154 11.96 7.93 4.92
N VAL A 155 11.57 6.66 4.76
CA VAL A 155 10.58 6.24 3.75
C VAL A 155 9.20 6.81 4.08
N GLU A 156 8.75 6.74 5.33
CA GLU A 156 7.47 7.32 5.77
C GLU A 156 7.44 8.84 5.52
N SER A 157 8.52 9.55 5.86
CA SER A 157 8.63 10.99 5.59
C SER A 157 8.59 11.30 4.10
N LEU A 158 9.37 10.59 3.28
CA LEU A 158 9.41 10.78 1.82
C LEU A 158 8.03 10.57 1.19
N LEU A 159 7.33 9.49 1.56
CA LEU A 159 5.98 9.19 1.06
C LEU A 159 4.95 10.20 1.53
N GLY A 160 5.07 10.68 2.78
CA GLY A 160 4.23 11.75 3.33
C GLY A 160 4.42 13.07 2.56
N ASP A 161 5.66 13.45 2.23
CA ASP A 161 5.95 14.63 1.42
C ASP A 161 5.42 14.47 0.00
N TYR A 162 5.71 13.34 -0.64
CA TYR A 162 5.21 13.05 -1.98
C TYR A 162 3.70 13.15 -2.07
N ARG A 163 2.99 12.57 -1.10
CA ARG A 163 1.53 12.66 -1.00
C ARG A 163 1.05 14.12 -0.96
N ARG A 164 1.70 14.97 -0.14
CA ARG A 164 1.32 16.38 0.02
C ARG A 164 1.67 17.21 -1.22
N GLU A 165 2.84 17.01 -1.80
CA GLU A 165 3.35 17.80 -2.94
C GLU A 165 2.61 17.47 -4.24
N HIS A 166 2.24 16.21 -4.45
CA HIS A 166 1.60 15.73 -5.69
C HIS A 166 0.10 15.45 -5.53
N ALA A 167 -0.48 15.67 -4.34
CA ALA A 167 -1.84 15.25 -4.00
C ALA A 167 -2.11 13.77 -4.36
N ALA A 168 -1.07 12.91 -4.28
CA ALA A 168 -1.16 11.51 -4.64
C ALA A 168 -1.98 10.71 -3.61
N ALA A 169 -2.81 9.77 -4.09
CA ALA A 169 -3.48 8.82 -3.24
C ALA A 169 -2.54 7.65 -2.89
N LEU A 170 -2.50 7.25 -1.63
CA LEU A 170 -1.68 6.14 -1.16
C LEU A 170 -2.56 5.02 -0.61
N LEU A 171 -2.35 3.80 -1.10
CA LEU A 171 -2.88 2.58 -0.50
C LEU A 171 -1.72 1.78 0.07
N TRP A 172 -1.60 1.77 1.39
CA TRP A 172 -0.48 1.18 2.12
C TRP A 172 -0.88 -0.16 2.73
N VAL A 173 -0.14 -1.21 2.47
CA VAL A 173 -0.27 -2.48 3.17
C VAL A 173 0.82 -2.56 4.24
N SER A 174 0.43 -2.80 5.48
CA SER A 174 1.35 -3.03 6.61
C SER A 174 0.76 -4.04 7.58
N HIS A 175 1.62 -4.79 8.25
CA HIS A 175 1.23 -5.64 9.38
C HIS A 175 1.44 -4.94 10.73
N ASP A 176 2.13 -3.78 10.77
CA ASP A 176 2.38 -3.01 11.99
C ASP A 176 1.24 -2.01 12.25
N PRO A 177 0.46 -2.18 13.36
CA PRO A 177 -0.62 -1.26 13.72
C PRO A 177 -0.12 0.15 14.06
N ARG A 178 1.08 0.26 14.64
CA ARG A 178 1.66 1.56 15.01
C ARG A 178 2.04 2.34 13.77
N GLN A 179 2.58 1.66 12.75
CA GLN A 179 2.86 2.28 11.46
C GLN A 179 1.57 2.74 10.79
N ALA A 180 0.55 1.87 10.72
CA ALA A 180 -0.74 2.22 10.13
C ALA A 180 -1.35 3.48 10.78
N ALA A 181 -1.28 3.60 12.11
CA ALA A 181 -1.75 4.77 12.84
C ALA A 181 -0.97 6.06 12.51
N ARG A 182 0.36 5.95 12.23
CA ARG A 182 1.19 7.13 11.89
C ARG A 182 0.96 7.63 10.47
N VAL A 183 0.78 6.72 9.50
CA VAL A 183 0.84 7.07 8.08
C VAL A 183 -0.53 7.30 7.44
N ALA A 184 -1.60 6.67 7.95
CA ALA A 184 -2.90 6.61 7.29
C ALA A 184 -3.97 7.45 7.99
N GLN A 185 -4.87 8.05 7.18
CA GLN A 185 -6.08 8.74 7.64
C GLN A 185 -7.22 7.75 7.88
N ARG A 186 -7.30 6.67 7.09
CA ARG A 186 -8.29 5.59 7.26
C ARG A 186 -7.58 4.25 7.28
N ARG A 187 -8.07 3.36 8.10
CA ARG A 187 -7.48 2.04 8.30
C ARG A 187 -8.53 0.96 8.10
N PHE A 188 -8.14 -0.11 7.43
CA PHE A 188 -9.01 -1.25 7.17
C PHE A 188 -8.30 -2.55 7.56
N MET A 189 -9.08 -3.49 8.08
CA MET A 189 -8.66 -4.87 8.23
C MET A 189 -9.21 -5.70 7.07
N LEU A 190 -8.36 -6.47 6.41
CA LEU A 190 -8.77 -7.45 5.40
C LEU A 190 -8.95 -8.80 6.09
N GLU A 191 -10.21 -9.18 6.31
CA GLU A 191 -10.63 -10.42 6.96
C GLU A 191 -11.64 -11.14 6.08
N ASP A 192 -11.49 -12.45 5.90
CA ASP A 192 -12.37 -13.30 5.09
C ASP A 192 -12.70 -12.72 3.69
N GLY A 193 -11.71 -12.07 3.10
CA GLY A 193 -11.82 -11.44 1.78
C GLY A 193 -12.60 -10.12 1.75
N ARG A 194 -12.92 -9.52 2.90
CA ARG A 194 -13.65 -8.25 3.03
C ARG A 194 -12.82 -7.20 3.72
N LEU A 195 -13.02 -5.93 3.34
CA LEU A 195 -12.47 -4.80 4.08
C LEU A 195 -13.45 -4.39 5.18
N VAL A 196 -12.95 -4.36 6.41
CA VAL A 196 -13.64 -3.82 7.58
C VAL A 196 -12.89 -2.58 8.02
N GLU A 197 -13.57 -1.43 8.11
CA GLU A 197 -12.94 -0.19 8.57
C GLU A 197 -12.65 -0.28 10.06
N GLU A 198 -11.40 -0.01 10.46
CA GLU A 198 -11.03 0.09 11.87
C GLU A 198 -11.53 1.44 12.39
N GLY A 199 -12.37 1.42 13.44
CA GLY A 199 -12.77 2.66 14.13
C GLY A 199 -11.56 3.37 14.71
N GLU A 200 -11.64 4.69 14.90
CA GLU A 200 -10.67 5.43 15.71
C GLU A 200 -10.68 4.81 17.12
N GLU A 201 -9.58 4.15 17.51
CA GLU A 201 -9.37 3.85 18.92
C GLU A 201 -9.20 5.19 19.63
N GLU A 202 -10.21 5.60 20.41
CA GLU A 202 -10.05 6.65 21.39
C GLU A 202 -8.91 6.21 22.31
N ASP A 203 -7.82 6.94 22.28
CA ASP A 203 -6.67 6.77 23.17
C ASP A 203 -7.11 7.17 24.58
N GLY A 204 -7.54 6.19 25.37
CA GLY A 204 -8.10 6.44 26.70
C GLY A 204 -8.55 5.19 27.42
N GLY A 205 -7.63 4.54 28.10
CA GLY A 205 -7.76 3.87 29.39
C GLY A 205 -8.94 2.94 29.67
N GLU A 206 -8.56 1.76 30.17
CA GLU A 206 -9.37 0.79 30.92
C GLU A 206 -10.10 -0.30 30.14
N SER A 207 -9.43 -1.44 30.19
CA SER A 207 -10.02 -2.77 29.99
C SER A 207 -11.36 -2.91 30.73
N THR A 208 -12.46 -2.82 30.00
CA THR A 208 -13.76 -3.25 30.52
C THR A 208 -14.09 -4.60 29.88
N SER A 209 -14.00 -5.63 30.69
CA SER A 209 -14.40 -6.99 30.39
C SER A 209 -15.82 -7.03 29.83
N VAL A 210 -15.96 -7.47 28.56
CA VAL A 210 -17.28 -7.76 27.99
C VAL A 210 -17.82 -9.02 28.66
N SER A 211 -18.77 -8.82 29.54
CA SER A 211 -19.60 -9.83 30.15
C SER A 211 -20.36 -10.60 29.07
N ARG A 212 -20.08 -11.90 28.97
CA ARG A 212 -20.91 -12.85 28.21
C ARG A 212 -22.31 -12.87 28.80
N ALA A 213 -23.26 -12.29 28.09
CA ALA A 213 -24.68 -12.50 28.37
C ALA A 213 -25.02 -13.98 28.12
N ARG A 214 -25.39 -14.69 29.18
CA ARG A 214 -26.00 -16.03 29.12
C ARG A 214 -27.37 -15.90 28.46
N CYS A 215 -27.60 -16.71 27.42
CA CYS A 215 -28.97 -17.03 26.99
C CYS A 215 -29.69 -17.79 28.10
N PRO A 216 -30.94 -17.48 28.38
CA PRO A 216 -31.74 -18.29 29.29
C PRO A 216 -32.22 -19.58 28.60
N ASP A 217 -32.06 -20.70 29.32
CA ASP A 217 -32.66 -21.99 29.02
C ASP A 217 -34.15 -21.86 28.70
N ALA A 218 -34.57 -22.37 27.54
CA ALA A 218 -35.95 -22.67 27.25
C ALA A 218 -36.22 -24.13 27.67
N GLY A 219 -36.92 -24.26 28.75
CA GLY A 219 -37.31 -25.52 29.33
C GLY A 219 -38.26 -26.35 28.46
N ASP A 220 -38.28 -27.62 28.80
CA ASP A 220 -39.17 -28.68 28.37
C ASP A 220 -40.63 -28.26 28.14
N ALA A 221 -41.17 -28.70 27.03
CA ALA A 221 -42.57 -29.08 26.94
C ALA A 221 -42.73 -30.25 25.97
N ALA A 222 -43.08 -31.39 26.52
CA ALA A 222 -43.57 -32.58 25.86
C ALA A 222 -44.76 -32.30 24.95
N TRP A 223 -44.84 -32.98 23.82
CA TRP A 223 -45.91 -33.89 23.31
C TRP A 223 -45.39 -34.51 22.02
#